data_93f07497c52c162965680f558ca2654d
#
_entry.id   93f07497c52c162965680f558ca2654d
#
_cell.length_a   1.000
_cell.length_b   1.000
_cell.length_c   1.000
_cell.angle_alpha   90.00
_cell.angle_beta   90.00
_cell.angle_gamma   90.00
#
_symmetry.space_group_name_H-M   'P 1'
#
loop_
_entity.id
_entity.type
_entity.pdbx_description
1 polymer ?
#
loop_
_entity_poly.entity_id
_entity_poly.type
_entity_poly.pdbx_seq_one_letter_code
_entity_poly.pdbx_strand_id
1 'polypeptide(L)'
;MHKEFLMGNAAIALGAVDAGVNVVAGYPGTPSTEVLETVAKYRPDDVYVEWSVNEKAAMELAAGAAYAGARSLVTMKQVGLNVASDPLMSLEYVGVKGGMVILVADDPGPISSQTEQDTRHFSRFSKLPCFDPSSAQEAYEMIQEAFEYSEKYKTPVFLRPTTRVCHGYAAIDIKDESEYYHNKPEGFIKDSKRWVIFPKLSFINHQKIEARNKELSDVFSSYEKNKLIPACDKYADSKKGIASGGISYTYAMETLKETGMVRHLKVSTPYPFPEKLAVEFLTGLDEVLCLEELDPVIERELTYICGKYHLSTKIIGKLSGDTACAGENTRDSVSNYIHTFLGLDTSKAQELPDPPALPVRPPVLCAGCPHRASFYAVKTAMKGKKTIFCGDIGCYTLGNAMPLDMVDTCLCMGAGLNIAQGVEKVEPDTTCFAFVGDSTFFASAITGVVNAVYNQANMVLVVLDNSTTAMTGHQPHPGTGRTVMGEIVQKINIEQVLRGIGVTEIETINPLELEASVSCVKRMAEKSGVRAIIFKAPCIAVTKPKAPLHVDQDSCIGCKKCIRDLGCPAIVMNDGKICIDASMCTGCHLCSQVCPVCAIAGGDDHE
;
A
#
# COMPACT_ATOMS: atom_id res chain seq x y z
N MET A 1 -19.96 13.41 22.72
CA MET A 1 -19.18 12.19 22.32
C MET A 1 -20.05 10.94 22.43
N HIS A 2 -19.93 10.01 21.48
CA HIS A 2 -20.62 8.71 21.49
C HIS A 2 -19.68 7.58 21.05
N LYS A 3 -20.09 6.32 21.25
CA LYS A 3 -19.28 5.16 20.85
C LYS A 3 -19.73 4.61 19.52
N GLU A 4 -18.76 4.36 18.63
CA GLU A 4 -18.97 3.63 17.38
C GLU A 4 -18.00 2.45 17.25
N PHE A 5 -18.47 1.39 16.59
CA PHE A 5 -17.62 0.24 16.27
C PHE A 5 -17.03 0.42 14.87
N LEU A 6 -15.77 0.82 14.80
CA LEU A 6 -15.10 1.25 13.59
C LEU A 6 -13.84 0.46 13.30
N MET A 7 -13.55 0.33 12.01
CA MET A 7 -12.23 -0.06 11.53
C MET A 7 -11.24 1.11 11.72
N GLY A 8 -9.97 0.83 11.99
CA GLY A 8 -8.96 1.87 12.24
C GLY A 8 -8.86 2.91 11.12
N ASN A 9 -8.93 2.50 9.84
CA ASN A 9 -8.96 3.45 8.72
C ASN A 9 -10.19 4.38 8.76
N ALA A 10 -11.36 3.87 9.15
CA ALA A 10 -12.55 4.69 9.34
C ALA A 10 -12.40 5.65 10.52
N ALA A 11 -11.78 5.18 11.61
CA ALA A 11 -11.47 6.03 12.76
C ALA A 11 -10.55 7.19 12.39
N ILE A 12 -9.48 6.93 11.65
CA ILE A 12 -8.56 7.97 11.14
C ILE A 12 -9.31 8.98 10.25
N ALA A 13 -10.15 8.48 9.35
CA ALA A 13 -10.93 9.32 8.44
C ALA A 13 -11.87 10.26 9.20
N LEU A 14 -12.62 9.74 10.17
CA LEU A 14 -13.50 10.55 11.01
C LEU A 14 -12.71 11.54 11.88
N GLY A 15 -11.58 11.13 12.46
CA GLY A 15 -10.71 12.03 13.20
C GLY A 15 -10.19 13.19 12.34
N ALA A 16 -9.90 12.95 11.06
CA ALA A 16 -9.52 14.01 10.12
C ALA A 16 -10.68 14.97 9.81
N VAL A 17 -11.90 14.44 9.65
CA VAL A 17 -13.13 15.25 9.46
C VAL A 17 -13.40 16.09 10.71
N ASP A 18 -13.35 15.48 11.89
CA ASP A 18 -13.54 16.18 13.18
C ASP A 18 -12.51 17.29 13.41
N ALA A 19 -11.32 17.10 12.86
CA ALA A 19 -10.26 18.11 12.86
C ALA A 19 -10.41 19.16 11.76
N GLY A 20 -11.47 19.16 10.98
CA GLY A 20 -11.73 20.16 9.93
C GLY A 20 -10.76 20.05 8.74
N VAL A 21 -10.46 18.83 8.28
CA VAL A 21 -9.71 18.63 7.03
C VAL A 21 -10.48 19.27 5.87
N ASN A 22 -9.76 19.99 4.99
CA ASN A 22 -10.36 20.63 3.82
C ASN A 22 -10.07 19.85 2.53
N VAL A 23 -8.89 19.22 2.44
CA VAL A 23 -8.44 18.52 1.24
C VAL A 23 -7.85 17.18 1.61
N VAL A 24 -8.33 16.12 0.97
CA VAL A 24 -7.79 14.77 1.09
C VAL A 24 -7.41 14.24 -0.28
N ALA A 25 -6.16 13.88 -0.46
CA ALA A 25 -5.64 13.32 -1.70
C ALA A 25 -4.87 12.02 -1.42
N GLY A 26 -4.81 11.12 -2.39
CA GLY A 26 -4.07 9.88 -2.23
C GLY A 26 -4.01 9.07 -3.52
N TYR A 27 -3.28 7.96 -3.46
CA TYR A 27 -3.33 6.92 -4.49
C TYR A 27 -3.75 5.60 -3.82
N PRO A 28 -4.61 4.79 -4.46
CA PRO A 28 -5.11 3.57 -3.85
C PRO A 28 -4.00 2.59 -3.50
N GLY A 29 -3.94 2.19 -2.23
CA GLY A 29 -2.90 1.27 -1.73
C GLY A 29 -3.26 0.69 -0.37
N THR A 30 -3.57 -0.62 -0.32
CA THR A 30 -3.82 -1.33 0.94
C THR A 30 -2.53 -1.38 1.78
N PRO A 31 -2.53 -0.97 3.08
CA PRO A 31 -3.72 -0.91 3.95
C PRO A 31 -4.31 0.49 4.20
N SER A 32 -4.05 1.52 3.39
CA SER A 32 -4.52 2.91 3.65
C SER A 32 -5.76 3.34 2.84
N THR A 33 -6.21 2.55 1.87
CA THR A 33 -7.23 2.93 0.88
C THR A 33 -8.52 3.44 1.51
N GLU A 34 -9.02 2.76 2.52
CA GLU A 34 -10.33 3.03 3.13
C GLU A 34 -10.38 4.35 3.89
N VAL A 35 -9.24 4.97 4.24
CA VAL A 35 -9.22 6.30 4.87
C VAL A 35 -9.84 7.34 3.93
N LEU A 36 -9.32 7.44 2.70
CA LEU A 36 -9.82 8.39 1.72
C LEU A 36 -11.26 8.06 1.29
N GLU A 37 -11.57 6.78 1.08
CA GLU A 37 -12.93 6.32 0.73
C GLU A 37 -13.95 6.67 1.81
N THR A 38 -13.56 6.55 3.09
CA THR A 38 -14.42 6.91 4.21
C THR A 38 -14.68 8.42 4.25
N VAL A 39 -13.64 9.26 4.09
CA VAL A 39 -13.83 10.72 4.01
C VAL A 39 -14.74 11.08 2.83
N ALA A 40 -14.53 10.47 1.65
CA ALA A 40 -15.37 10.70 0.48
C ALA A 40 -16.85 10.33 0.72
N LYS A 41 -17.10 9.30 1.56
CA LYS A 41 -18.45 8.85 1.92
C LYS A 41 -19.14 9.73 2.95
N TYR A 42 -18.40 10.13 4.01
CA TYR A 42 -18.95 10.89 5.15
C TYR A 42 -18.71 12.39 5.05
N ARG A 43 -18.11 12.85 3.96
CA ARG A 43 -17.71 14.23 3.75
C ARG A 43 -18.76 15.25 4.20
N PRO A 44 -18.38 16.26 4.96
CA PRO A 44 -19.07 17.54 4.99
C PRO A 44 -18.99 18.20 3.59
N ASP A 45 -19.95 19.06 3.25
CA ASP A 45 -20.00 19.71 1.92
C ASP A 45 -18.75 20.52 1.54
N ASP A 46 -17.90 20.85 2.52
CA ASP A 46 -16.70 21.69 2.39
C ASP A 46 -15.38 20.91 2.28
N VAL A 47 -15.41 19.58 2.19
CA VAL A 47 -14.22 18.73 2.04
C VAL A 47 -14.03 18.28 0.60
N TYR A 48 -12.90 18.63 -0.01
CA TYR A 48 -12.49 18.12 -1.31
C TYR A 48 -11.72 16.80 -1.17
N VAL A 49 -12.09 15.79 -1.92
CA VAL A 49 -11.44 14.47 -1.91
C VAL A 49 -11.13 14.01 -3.33
N GLU A 50 -9.90 13.56 -3.58
CA GLU A 50 -9.53 12.98 -4.87
C GLU A 50 -8.62 11.75 -4.78
N TRP A 51 -8.80 10.82 -5.70
CA TRP A 51 -7.75 9.90 -6.11
C TRP A 51 -6.85 10.61 -7.12
N SER A 52 -5.64 10.93 -6.71
CA SER A 52 -4.62 11.47 -7.61
C SER A 52 -4.04 10.37 -8.50
N VAL A 53 -3.38 10.74 -9.58
CA VAL A 53 -2.82 9.76 -10.53
C VAL A 53 -1.67 8.94 -9.94
N ASN A 54 -0.94 9.48 -8.96
CA ASN A 54 0.06 8.80 -8.15
C ASN A 54 0.30 9.56 -6.83
N GLU A 55 1.13 9.00 -5.96
CA GLU A 55 1.43 9.57 -4.64
C GLU A 55 2.21 10.87 -4.71
N LYS A 56 3.06 11.07 -5.74
CA LYS A 56 3.76 12.35 -5.97
C LYS A 56 2.76 13.47 -6.23
N ALA A 57 1.82 13.26 -7.15
CA ALA A 57 0.77 14.25 -7.46
C ALA A 57 -0.11 14.54 -6.23
N ALA A 58 -0.47 13.51 -5.45
CA ALA A 58 -1.24 13.66 -4.22
C ALA A 58 -0.50 14.52 -3.19
N MET A 59 0.80 14.28 -2.99
CA MET A 59 1.64 15.03 -2.06
C MET A 59 1.74 16.51 -2.47
N GLU A 60 1.95 16.77 -3.75
CA GLU A 60 2.08 18.13 -4.30
C GLU A 60 0.75 18.90 -4.19
N LEU A 61 -0.38 18.25 -4.45
CA LEU A 61 -1.71 18.83 -4.29
C LEU A 61 -2.00 19.19 -2.84
N ALA A 62 -1.75 18.26 -1.91
CA ALA A 62 -1.92 18.49 -0.49
C ALA A 62 -1.02 19.62 0.03
N ALA A 63 0.22 19.70 -0.45
CA ALA A 63 1.13 20.81 -0.14
C ALA A 63 0.59 22.16 -0.64
N GLY A 64 0.06 22.21 -1.86
CA GLY A 64 -0.56 23.40 -2.43
C GLY A 64 -1.75 23.89 -1.58
N ALA A 65 -2.60 22.97 -1.13
CA ALA A 65 -3.70 23.28 -0.22
C ALA A 65 -3.19 23.82 1.12
N ALA A 66 -2.17 23.18 1.71
CA ALA A 66 -1.56 23.62 2.96
C ALA A 66 -0.88 25.00 2.85
N TYR A 67 -0.30 25.33 1.68
CA TYR A 67 0.25 26.68 1.42
C TYR A 67 -0.85 27.75 1.46
N ALA A 68 -2.07 27.41 1.03
CA ALA A 68 -3.23 28.29 1.08
C ALA A 68 -3.90 28.34 2.47
N GLY A 69 -3.38 27.62 3.48
CA GLY A 69 -3.89 27.61 4.84
C GLY A 69 -4.96 26.54 5.10
N ALA A 70 -5.20 25.63 4.17
CA ALA A 70 -6.09 24.49 4.37
C ALA A 70 -5.43 23.42 5.25
N ARG A 71 -6.25 22.67 6.02
CA ARG A 71 -5.83 21.39 6.57
C ARG A 71 -5.91 20.35 5.47
N SER A 72 -4.80 19.68 5.17
CA SER A 72 -4.69 18.70 4.10
C SER A 72 -4.17 17.37 4.61
N LEU A 73 -4.74 16.28 4.09
CA LEU A 73 -4.35 14.91 4.37
C LEU A 73 -3.92 14.25 3.06
N VAL A 74 -2.74 13.65 3.04
CA VAL A 74 -2.33 12.77 1.95
C VAL A 74 -2.23 11.33 2.47
N THR A 75 -2.80 10.38 1.73
CA THR A 75 -2.87 8.97 2.13
C THR A 75 -2.13 8.06 1.15
N MET A 76 -1.31 7.17 1.68
CA MET A 76 -0.57 6.19 0.89
C MET A 76 -0.10 5.02 1.74
N LYS A 77 0.29 3.91 1.10
CA LYS A 77 1.04 2.84 1.76
C LYS A 77 2.56 3.09 1.68
N GLN A 78 3.36 2.30 2.40
CA GLN A 78 4.81 2.50 2.51
C GLN A 78 5.53 2.58 1.16
N VAL A 79 5.21 1.74 0.17
CA VAL A 79 5.85 1.79 -1.15
C VAL A 79 5.44 3.02 -1.95
N GLY A 80 4.27 3.61 -1.67
CA GLY A 80 3.83 4.86 -2.28
C GLY A 80 4.67 6.05 -1.81
N LEU A 81 5.20 6.00 -0.59
CA LEU A 81 6.10 7.03 -0.08
C LEU A 81 7.41 7.10 -0.89
N ASN A 82 7.86 5.98 -1.48
CA ASN A 82 9.00 6.00 -2.38
C ASN A 82 8.74 6.88 -3.61
N VAL A 83 7.50 6.87 -4.13
CA VAL A 83 7.07 7.72 -5.27
C VAL A 83 6.96 9.18 -4.84
N ALA A 84 6.45 9.45 -3.64
CA ALA A 84 6.27 10.78 -3.08
C ALA A 84 7.53 11.36 -2.42
N SER A 85 8.66 10.64 -2.42
CA SER A 85 9.87 11.04 -1.71
C SER A 85 10.48 12.36 -2.21
N ASP A 86 10.44 12.62 -3.51
CA ASP A 86 10.98 13.85 -4.10
C ASP A 86 10.30 15.12 -3.54
N PRO A 87 8.96 15.29 -3.65
CA PRO A 87 8.28 16.43 -3.02
C PRO A 87 8.41 16.42 -1.49
N LEU A 88 8.41 15.26 -0.82
CA LEU A 88 8.57 15.16 0.62
C LEU A 88 9.87 15.81 1.10
N MET A 89 11.02 15.45 0.50
CA MET A 89 12.34 15.91 0.88
C MET A 89 12.57 17.40 0.60
N SER A 90 11.76 17.98 -0.29
CA SER A 90 11.79 19.41 -0.57
C SER A 90 10.82 20.19 0.33
N LEU A 91 9.65 19.61 0.61
CA LEU A 91 8.58 20.21 1.40
C LEU A 91 8.99 20.48 2.85
N GLU A 92 9.84 19.63 3.43
CA GLU A 92 10.40 19.85 4.76
C GLU A 92 11.05 21.23 4.90
N TYR A 93 11.84 21.63 3.88
CA TYR A 93 12.56 22.91 3.89
C TYR A 93 11.67 24.11 3.63
N VAL A 94 10.58 23.95 2.91
CA VAL A 94 9.60 25.01 2.64
C VAL A 94 8.61 25.14 3.79
N GLY A 95 8.20 24.03 4.37
CA GLY A 95 7.18 23.94 5.40
C GLY A 95 5.78 24.22 4.87
N VAL A 96 4.83 24.39 5.78
CA VAL A 96 3.40 24.60 5.47
C VAL A 96 2.84 25.80 6.24
N LYS A 97 1.64 26.28 5.84
CA LYS A 97 0.88 27.33 6.52
C LYS A 97 -0.29 26.72 7.29
N GLY A 98 -1.16 25.99 6.60
CA GLY A 98 -2.19 25.15 7.20
C GLY A 98 -1.63 23.81 7.62
N GLY A 99 -2.38 23.05 8.40
CA GLY A 99 -1.97 21.73 8.86
C GLY A 99 -1.86 20.74 7.70
N MET A 100 -0.76 19.99 7.62
CA MET A 100 -0.59 18.92 6.65
C MET A 100 -0.18 17.62 7.34
N VAL A 101 -1.00 16.60 7.18
CA VAL A 101 -0.70 15.26 7.70
C VAL A 101 -0.41 14.31 6.53
N ILE A 102 0.69 13.57 6.66
CA ILE A 102 1.12 12.53 5.72
C ILE A 102 0.84 11.19 6.38
N LEU A 103 -0.27 10.57 5.98
CA LEU A 103 -0.63 9.23 6.45
C LEU A 103 0.07 8.20 5.58
N VAL A 104 0.94 7.43 6.21
CA VAL A 104 1.63 6.31 5.56
C VAL A 104 1.38 5.05 6.34
N ALA A 105 0.65 4.11 5.75
CA ALA A 105 0.37 2.83 6.38
C ALA A 105 1.43 1.79 6.01
N ASP A 106 2.15 1.32 7.03
CA ASP A 106 3.15 0.25 6.89
C ASP A 106 2.49 -1.13 6.93
N ASP A 107 3.10 -2.09 6.24
CA ASP A 107 2.56 -3.44 6.07
C ASP A 107 3.59 -4.50 6.54
N PRO A 108 3.76 -4.69 7.86
CA PRO A 108 4.63 -5.71 8.41
C PRO A 108 4.24 -7.11 7.96
N GLY A 109 5.24 -7.93 7.56
CA GLY A 109 5.01 -9.27 7.03
C GLY A 109 4.38 -9.29 5.64
N PRO A 110 4.71 -8.39 4.76
CA PRO A 110 4.11 -7.85 3.52
C PRO A 110 2.84 -8.60 3.07
N ILE A 111 1.73 -8.36 3.78
CA ILE A 111 0.44 -9.04 3.56
C ILE A 111 -0.14 -8.67 2.19
N SER A 112 0.00 -7.39 1.80
CA SER A 112 -0.49 -6.87 0.52
C SER A 112 0.52 -5.99 -0.24
N SER A 113 1.77 -5.96 0.20
CA SER A 113 2.82 -5.12 -0.36
C SER A 113 3.94 -5.95 -0.99
N GLN A 114 4.69 -5.36 -1.93
CA GLN A 114 5.81 -6.04 -2.60
C GLN A 114 7.03 -6.21 -1.70
N THR A 115 7.18 -5.29 -0.74
CA THR A 115 8.34 -5.20 0.14
C THR A 115 7.89 -4.92 1.56
N GLU A 116 8.73 -5.25 2.50
CA GLU A 116 8.61 -4.90 3.91
C GLU A 116 9.51 -3.69 4.17
N GLN A 117 8.90 -2.51 4.42
CA GLN A 117 9.62 -1.24 4.59
C GLN A 117 9.11 -0.52 5.83
N ASP A 118 10.04 0.13 6.56
CA ASP A 118 9.74 0.91 7.76
C ASP A 118 9.80 2.41 7.45
N THR A 119 8.64 3.06 7.39
CA THR A 119 8.57 4.48 7.06
C THR A 119 8.97 5.42 8.20
N ARG A 120 9.22 4.91 9.41
CA ARG A 120 9.86 5.66 10.50
C ARG A 120 11.25 6.16 10.09
N HIS A 121 11.94 5.44 9.20
CA HIS A 121 13.20 5.91 8.61
C HIS A 121 13.01 7.12 7.70
N PHE A 122 11.91 7.18 6.94
CA PHE A 122 11.58 8.35 6.15
C PHE A 122 11.31 9.58 7.02
N SER A 123 10.61 9.41 8.15
CA SER A 123 10.38 10.52 9.07
C SER A 123 11.71 11.07 9.62
N ARG A 124 12.64 10.20 9.98
CA ARG A 124 13.97 10.59 10.43
C ARG A 124 14.81 11.23 9.31
N PHE A 125 14.79 10.66 8.12
CA PHE A 125 15.55 11.17 6.97
C PHE A 125 15.03 12.52 6.49
N SER A 126 13.70 12.70 6.41
CA SER A 126 13.04 13.97 6.09
C SER A 126 12.97 14.92 7.30
N LYS A 127 13.41 14.51 8.50
CA LYS A 127 13.36 15.32 9.74
C LYS A 127 11.94 15.79 10.12
N LEU A 128 10.91 15.10 9.66
CA LEU A 128 9.50 15.39 9.96
C LEU A 128 9.01 14.62 11.17
N PRO A 129 8.21 15.24 12.07
CA PRO A 129 7.66 14.55 13.24
C PRO A 129 6.77 13.37 12.82
N CYS A 130 6.80 12.30 13.61
CA CYS A 130 6.06 11.08 13.35
C CYS A 130 5.24 10.65 14.57
N PHE A 131 3.96 10.37 14.36
CA PHE A 131 3.04 9.76 15.29
C PHE A 131 2.78 8.31 14.88
N ASP A 132 2.89 7.37 15.81
CA ASP A 132 2.77 5.93 15.62
C ASP A 132 1.71 5.36 16.57
N PRO A 133 0.43 5.32 16.14
CA PRO A 133 -0.68 4.90 16.99
C PRO A 133 -0.65 3.40 17.27
N SER A 134 -1.05 3.02 18.49
CA SER A 134 -1.12 1.63 18.93
C SER A 134 -2.52 1.01 18.85
N SER A 135 -3.53 1.79 18.51
CA SER A 135 -4.93 1.36 18.40
C SER A 135 -5.75 2.29 17.50
N ALA A 136 -6.96 1.86 17.13
CA ALA A 136 -7.89 2.69 16.35
C ALA A 136 -8.31 3.97 17.12
N GLN A 137 -8.48 3.90 18.44
CA GLN A 137 -8.78 5.08 19.27
C GLN A 137 -7.64 6.09 19.23
N GLU A 138 -6.40 5.64 19.42
CA GLU A 138 -5.25 6.55 19.33
C GLU A 138 -5.07 7.12 17.93
N ALA A 139 -5.33 6.34 16.89
CA ALA A 139 -5.25 6.82 15.52
C ALA A 139 -6.26 7.93 15.24
N TYR A 140 -7.50 7.82 15.77
CA TYR A 140 -8.52 8.86 15.71
C TYR A 140 -8.10 10.15 16.43
N GLU A 141 -7.49 10.03 17.61
CA GLU A 141 -7.04 11.17 18.40
C GLU A 141 -5.78 11.81 17.79
N MET A 142 -4.80 10.98 17.44
CA MET A 142 -3.51 11.45 16.92
C MET A 142 -3.61 12.17 15.58
N ILE A 143 -4.55 11.82 14.70
CA ILE A 143 -4.74 12.57 13.45
C ILE A 143 -5.14 14.02 13.70
N GLN A 144 -5.96 14.26 14.72
CA GLN A 144 -6.38 15.60 15.13
C GLN A 144 -5.20 16.39 15.70
N GLU A 145 -4.46 15.78 16.62
CA GLU A 145 -3.26 16.34 17.22
C GLU A 145 -2.17 16.62 16.16
N ALA A 146 -1.99 15.71 15.18
CA ALA A 146 -1.03 15.87 14.09
C ALA A 146 -1.29 17.15 13.28
N PHE A 147 -2.55 17.52 13.01
CA PHE A 147 -2.89 18.79 12.37
C PHE A 147 -2.48 19.98 13.25
N GLU A 148 -2.74 19.93 14.55
CA GLU A 148 -2.35 21.00 15.50
C GLU A 148 -0.83 21.16 15.59
N TYR A 149 -0.09 20.06 15.68
CA TYR A 149 1.38 20.08 15.66
C TYR A 149 1.91 20.62 14.32
N SER A 150 1.32 20.20 13.20
CA SER A 150 1.69 20.72 11.88
C SER A 150 1.52 22.23 11.78
N GLU A 151 0.40 22.77 12.24
CA GLU A 151 0.13 24.21 12.25
C GLU A 151 1.04 24.97 13.20
N LYS A 152 1.26 24.43 14.42
CA LYS A 152 2.11 25.06 15.43
C LYS A 152 3.56 25.17 14.96
N TYR A 153 4.09 24.09 14.40
CA TYR A 153 5.51 24.00 14.01
C TYR A 153 5.77 24.30 12.53
N LYS A 154 4.71 24.63 11.77
CA LYS A 154 4.78 24.96 10.32
C LYS A 154 5.48 23.91 9.49
N THR A 155 5.21 22.66 9.76
CA THR A 155 5.84 21.47 9.14
C THR A 155 4.81 20.38 8.87
N PRO A 156 4.94 19.60 7.79
CA PRO A 156 4.16 18.37 7.69
C PRO A 156 4.45 17.43 8.86
N VAL A 157 3.49 16.55 9.16
CA VAL A 157 3.58 15.56 10.24
C VAL A 157 3.19 14.20 9.69
N PHE A 158 4.00 13.17 9.99
CA PHE A 158 3.63 11.78 9.69
C PHE A 158 2.62 11.24 10.69
N LEU A 159 1.61 10.54 10.19
CA LEU A 159 0.82 9.58 10.95
C LEU A 159 1.10 8.19 10.33
N ARG A 160 1.69 7.31 11.12
CA ARG A 160 2.20 6.02 10.64
C ARG A 160 1.51 4.84 11.36
N PRO A 161 0.28 4.45 10.97
CA PRO A 161 -0.32 3.21 11.45
C PRO A 161 0.27 1.99 10.70
N THR A 162 0.21 0.81 11.33
CA THR A 162 0.47 -0.47 10.66
C THR A 162 -0.83 -1.17 10.27
N THR A 163 -0.74 -2.21 9.43
CA THR A 163 -1.90 -2.96 8.90
C THR A 163 -2.89 -3.36 10.00
N ARG A 164 -2.40 -3.81 11.18
CA ARG A 164 -3.29 -4.24 12.27
C ARG A 164 -4.04 -3.08 12.92
N VAL A 165 -3.44 -1.90 12.98
CA VAL A 165 -4.15 -0.68 13.43
C VAL A 165 -5.14 -0.23 12.37
N CYS A 166 -4.76 -0.23 11.08
CA CYS A 166 -5.62 0.17 9.96
C CYS A 166 -6.88 -0.67 9.85
N HIS A 167 -6.73 -2.01 9.90
CA HIS A 167 -7.82 -2.97 9.64
C HIS A 167 -8.42 -3.60 10.90
N GLY A 168 -7.89 -3.29 12.08
CA GLY A 168 -8.48 -3.69 13.35
C GLY A 168 -9.78 -2.95 13.63
N TYR A 169 -10.77 -3.66 14.17
CA TYR A 169 -12.05 -3.07 14.60
C TYR A 169 -12.07 -2.87 16.11
N ALA A 170 -12.56 -1.72 16.55
CA ALA A 170 -12.73 -1.41 17.97
C ALA A 170 -13.94 -0.50 18.20
N ALA A 171 -14.50 -0.57 19.42
CA ALA A 171 -15.45 0.43 19.89
C ALA A 171 -14.65 1.65 20.36
N ILE A 172 -14.78 2.77 19.67
CA ILE A 172 -14.06 4.01 19.95
C ILE A 172 -15.00 5.14 20.33
N ASP A 173 -14.50 6.09 21.10
CA ASP A 173 -15.20 7.31 21.45
C ASP A 173 -14.91 8.36 20.38
N ILE A 174 -15.96 8.84 19.69
CA ILE A 174 -15.87 9.88 18.66
C ILE A 174 -16.68 11.11 19.06
N LYS A 175 -16.34 12.27 18.51
CA LYS A 175 -17.07 13.52 18.70
C LYS A 175 -18.43 13.47 18.01
N ASP A 176 -19.38 14.24 18.52
CA ASP A 176 -20.63 14.53 17.83
C ASP A 176 -20.38 15.65 16.78
N GLU A 177 -21.12 15.66 15.67
CA GLU A 177 -20.92 16.62 14.57
C GLU A 177 -20.89 18.10 15.03
N SER A 178 -21.63 18.42 16.08
CA SER A 178 -21.64 19.77 16.67
C SER A 178 -20.32 20.19 17.34
N GLU A 179 -19.42 19.23 17.57
CA GLU A 179 -18.11 19.43 18.21
C GLU A 179 -16.98 19.49 17.17
N TYR A 180 -17.29 19.32 15.87
CA TYR A 180 -16.29 19.31 14.80
C TYR A 180 -15.65 20.68 14.63
N TYR A 181 -14.36 20.70 14.43
CA TYR A 181 -13.65 21.90 14.05
C TYR A 181 -13.81 22.16 12.56
N HIS A 182 -14.11 23.41 12.19
CA HIS A 182 -14.21 23.83 10.79
C HIS A 182 -13.07 24.78 10.46
N ASN A 183 -12.06 24.29 9.77
CA ASN A 183 -10.96 25.12 9.32
C ASN A 183 -11.41 26.01 8.14
N LYS A 184 -11.12 27.31 8.25
CA LYS A 184 -11.38 28.30 7.19
C LYS A 184 -10.05 28.77 6.60
N PRO A 185 -9.62 28.26 5.45
CA PRO A 185 -8.37 28.66 4.82
C PRO A 185 -8.32 30.17 4.54
N GLU A 186 -7.21 30.81 4.92
CA GLU A 186 -7.00 32.25 4.70
C GLU A 186 -6.60 32.58 3.23
N GLY A 187 -6.34 31.58 2.41
CA GLY A 187 -5.83 31.73 1.05
C GLY A 187 -4.31 31.84 0.97
N PHE A 188 -3.80 31.76 -0.24
CA PHE A 188 -2.37 31.81 -0.52
C PHE A 188 -1.84 33.25 -0.44
N ILE A 189 -0.82 33.45 0.39
CA ILE A 189 -0.11 34.73 0.52
C ILE A 189 1.22 34.63 -0.22
N LYS A 190 1.41 35.52 -1.23
CA LYS A 190 2.65 35.55 -2.01
C LYS A 190 3.84 35.98 -1.15
N ASP A 191 4.82 35.10 -1.06
CA ASP A 191 6.12 35.37 -0.43
C ASP A 191 7.19 34.47 -1.07
N SER A 192 7.91 35.02 -2.06
CA SER A 192 8.96 34.27 -2.76
C SER A 192 10.13 33.89 -1.86
N LYS A 193 10.33 34.58 -0.74
CA LYS A 193 11.39 34.25 0.23
C LYS A 193 11.03 33.05 1.08
N ARG A 194 9.74 32.71 1.15
CA ARG A 194 9.24 31.56 1.88
C ARG A 194 8.98 30.35 0.99
N TRP A 195 8.29 30.57 -0.16
CA TRP A 195 7.73 29.48 -0.96
C TRP A 195 8.63 29.00 -2.09
N VAL A 196 9.73 29.69 -2.40
CA VAL A 196 10.65 29.30 -3.47
C VAL A 196 11.87 28.65 -2.84
N ILE A 197 11.95 27.31 -2.97
CA ILE A 197 13.10 26.54 -2.48
C ILE A 197 14.34 26.82 -3.34
N PHE A 198 15.44 27.21 -2.69
CA PHE A 198 16.76 27.33 -3.32
C PHE A 198 17.86 27.28 -2.22
N PRO A 199 19.14 27.10 -2.56
CA PRO A 199 20.19 26.75 -1.61
C PRO A 199 20.28 27.61 -0.35
N LYS A 200 20.17 28.94 -0.49
CA LYS A 200 20.23 29.86 0.68
C LYS A 200 19.07 29.65 1.65
N LEU A 201 17.86 29.46 1.13
CA LEU A 201 16.68 29.21 1.96
C LEU A 201 16.81 27.84 2.67
N SER A 202 17.21 26.82 1.93
CA SER A 202 17.39 25.48 2.48
C SER A 202 18.42 25.45 3.60
N PHE A 203 19.57 26.16 3.45
CA PHE A 203 20.58 26.27 4.50
C PHE A 203 20.03 26.91 5.79
N ILE A 204 19.33 28.04 5.65
CA ILE A 204 18.73 28.75 6.80
C ILE A 204 17.67 27.86 7.48
N ASN A 205 16.81 27.24 6.68
CA ASN A 205 15.72 26.42 7.21
C ASN A 205 16.23 25.10 7.80
N HIS A 206 17.34 24.54 7.31
CA HIS A 206 17.98 23.39 7.95
C HIS A 206 18.31 23.66 9.42
N GLN A 207 18.89 24.82 9.72
CA GLN A 207 19.19 25.21 11.11
C GLN A 207 17.94 25.32 11.97
N LYS A 208 16.84 25.86 11.40
CA LYS A 208 15.55 25.95 12.12
C LYS A 208 14.92 24.58 12.34
N ILE A 209 15.06 23.67 11.37
CA ILE A 209 14.57 22.28 11.45
C ILE A 209 15.29 21.54 12.59
N GLU A 210 16.61 21.66 12.69
CA GLU A 210 17.37 21.04 13.77
C GLU A 210 16.96 21.60 15.16
N ALA A 211 16.78 22.91 15.26
CA ALA A 211 16.31 23.55 16.49
C ALA A 211 14.89 23.09 16.87
N ARG A 212 13.97 23.05 15.88
CA ARG A 212 12.60 22.56 16.04
C ARG A 212 12.58 21.12 16.53
N ASN A 213 13.38 20.24 15.92
CA ASN A 213 13.36 18.83 16.27
C ASN A 213 13.95 18.57 17.67
N LYS A 214 14.90 19.39 18.11
CA LYS A 214 15.37 19.36 19.50
C LYS A 214 14.26 19.79 20.47
N GLU A 215 13.54 20.86 20.16
CA GLU A 215 12.36 21.30 20.95
C GLU A 215 11.29 20.21 20.98
N LEU A 216 10.96 19.60 19.81
CA LEU A 216 9.97 18.56 19.73
C LEU A 216 10.33 17.31 20.53
N SER A 217 11.60 16.92 20.62
CA SER A 217 12.04 15.82 21.50
C SER A 217 11.70 16.09 22.97
N ASP A 218 11.85 17.36 23.42
CA ASP A 218 11.47 17.77 24.76
C ASP A 218 9.95 17.76 24.94
N VAL A 219 9.21 18.29 23.97
CA VAL A 219 7.73 18.30 23.98
C VAL A 219 7.18 16.87 23.99
N PHE A 220 7.73 16.00 23.15
CA PHE A 220 7.31 14.60 23.08
C PHE A 220 7.66 13.82 24.36
N SER A 221 8.66 14.23 25.11
CA SER A 221 8.94 13.63 26.42
C SER A 221 7.84 13.92 27.46
N SER A 222 6.98 14.91 27.21
CA SER A 222 5.81 15.25 28.04
C SER A 222 4.48 14.95 27.35
N TYR A 223 4.52 14.36 26.16
CA TYR A 223 3.31 14.02 25.40
C TYR A 223 2.57 12.85 26.05
N GLU A 224 1.28 13.03 26.34
CA GLU A 224 0.51 12.08 27.16
C GLU A 224 0.41 10.65 26.61
N LYS A 225 0.59 10.47 25.28
CA LYS A 225 0.57 9.13 24.66
C LYS A 225 1.94 8.44 24.66
N ASN A 226 3.03 9.19 24.91
CA ASN A 226 4.30 8.60 25.34
C ASN A 226 4.22 8.38 26.85
N LYS A 227 4.27 7.12 27.28
CA LYS A 227 3.98 6.80 28.69
C LYS A 227 5.12 6.00 29.32
N LEU A 228 5.48 6.39 30.53
CA LEU A 228 6.23 5.55 31.45
C LEU A 228 5.25 4.90 32.44
N ILE A 229 5.04 3.61 32.31
CA ILE A 229 4.16 2.81 33.16
C ILE A 229 5.06 2.14 34.22
N PRO A 230 4.87 2.43 35.52
CA PRO A 230 5.68 1.84 36.57
C PRO A 230 5.39 0.34 36.72
N ALA A 231 6.35 -0.41 37.24
CA ALA A 231 6.09 -1.73 37.78
C ALA A 231 5.13 -1.62 38.99
N CYS A 232 4.37 -2.68 39.27
CA CYS A 232 3.57 -2.71 40.49
C CYS A 232 4.47 -2.71 41.75
N ASP A 233 3.95 -2.31 42.90
CA ASP A 233 4.71 -2.14 44.16
C ASP A 233 5.56 -3.35 44.53
N LYS A 234 5.07 -4.56 44.28
CA LYS A 234 5.79 -5.82 44.52
C LYS A 234 7.09 -5.92 43.72
N TYR A 235 7.19 -5.25 42.57
CA TYR A 235 8.31 -5.30 41.64
C TYR A 235 8.95 -3.92 41.39
N ALA A 236 8.73 -2.97 42.30
CA ALA A 236 9.25 -1.59 42.19
C ALA A 236 10.78 -1.54 41.99
N ASP A 237 11.51 -2.50 42.58
CA ASP A 237 12.96 -2.63 42.45
C ASP A 237 13.42 -3.45 41.24
N SER A 238 12.53 -3.83 40.33
CA SER A 238 12.89 -4.57 39.12
C SER A 238 13.94 -3.82 38.31
N LYS A 239 14.98 -4.54 37.93
CA LYS A 239 16.06 -4.03 37.06
C LYS A 239 15.82 -4.28 35.58
N LYS A 240 14.67 -4.88 35.26
CA LYS A 240 14.25 -5.14 33.88
C LYS A 240 13.17 -4.15 33.47
N GLY A 241 13.18 -3.77 32.18
CA GLY A 241 12.19 -2.91 31.56
C GLY A 241 11.77 -3.41 30.18
N ILE A 242 10.65 -2.92 29.69
CA ILE A 242 10.17 -3.18 28.32
C ILE A 242 9.91 -1.84 27.66
N ALA A 243 10.32 -1.70 26.39
CA ALA A 243 9.98 -0.57 25.55
C ALA A 243 9.21 -1.06 24.31
N SER A 244 8.13 -0.39 23.94
CA SER A 244 7.33 -0.77 22.78
C SER A 244 6.65 0.41 22.10
N GLY A 245 6.30 0.24 20.81
CA GLY A 245 5.54 1.20 20.01
C GLY A 245 4.54 0.51 19.09
N GLY A 246 3.66 1.31 18.47
CA GLY A 246 2.63 0.80 17.58
C GLY A 246 1.79 -0.31 18.20
N ILE A 247 1.32 -1.25 17.39
CA ILE A 247 0.47 -2.36 17.86
C ILE A 247 1.17 -3.27 18.86
N SER A 248 2.51 -3.35 18.83
CA SER A 248 3.29 -4.15 19.79
C SER A 248 3.07 -3.71 21.24
N TYR A 249 2.81 -2.41 21.45
CA TYR A 249 2.42 -1.89 22.77
C TYR A 249 1.12 -2.52 23.26
N THR A 250 0.11 -2.59 22.39
CA THR A 250 -1.20 -3.17 22.77
C THR A 250 -1.07 -4.63 23.18
N TYR A 251 -0.29 -5.41 22.43
CA TYR A 251 -0.03 -6.82 22.78
C TYR A 251 0.81 -6.97 24.06
N ALA A 252 1.81 -6.11 24.25
CA ALA A 252 2.62 -6.11 25.47
C ALA A 252 1.77 -5.79 26.70
N MET A 253 0.87 -4.80 26.61
CA MET A 253 -0.02 -4.43 27.71
C MET A 253 -1.00 -5.53 28.10
N GLU A 254 -1.47 -6.32 27.13
CA GLU A 254 -2.33 -7.48 27.44
C GLU A 254 -1.60 -8.49 28.34
N THR A 255 -0.34 -8.81 28.00
CA THR A 255 0.49 -9.71 28.81
C THR A 255 0.92 -9.09 30.15
N LEU A 256 1.29 -7.81 30.17
CA LEU A 256 1.83 -7.15 31.36
C LEU A 256 0.77 -6.76 32.39
N LYS A 257 -0.50 -6.58 32.01
CA LYS A 257 -1.62 -6.37 32.95
C LYS A 257 -1.73 -7.49 33.98
N GLU A 258 -1.37 -8.70 33.59
CA GLU A 258 -1.44 -9.87 34.49
C GLU A 258 -0.21 -9.95 35.41
N THR A 259 0.93 -9.44 35.00
CA THR A 259 2.19 -9.61 35.73
C THR A 259 2.62 -8.37 36.51
N GLY A 260 2.52 -7.18 35.91
CA GLY A 260 2.98 -5.92 36.49
C GLY A 260 4.47 -5.88 36.89
N MET A 261 5.29 -6.81 36.35
CA MET A 261 6.62 -7.13 36.88
C MET A 261 7.71 -6.12 36.51
N VAL A 262 7.48 -5.26 35.53
CA VAL A 262 8.52 -4.38 34.99
C VAL A 262 7.99 -3.00 34.63
N ARG A 263 8.87 -2.00 34.59
CA ARG A 263 8.58 -0.71 33.98
C ARG A 263 8.38 -0.87 32.47
N HIS A 264 7.44 -0.14 31.91
CA HIS A 264 7.14 -0.19 30.48
C HIS A 264 7.16 1.23 29.89
N LEU A 265 8.01 1.45 28.90
CA LEU A 265 8.04 2.66 28.08
C LEU A 265 7.20 2.45 26.84
N LYS A 266 6.14 3.24 26.68
CA LYS A 266 5.40 3.37 25.43
C LYS A 266 6.00 4.50 24.60
N VAL A 267 6.36 4.23 23.35
CA VAL A 267 6.82 5.20 22.37
C VAL A 267 5.78 5.36 21.26
N SER A 268 5.07 6.48 21.28
CA SER A 268 4.05 6.84 20.29
C SER A 268 4.54 7.89 19.29
N THR A 269 5.71 8.49 19.56
CA THR A 269 6.36 9.45 18.65
C THR A 269 7.80 9.00 18.41
N PRO A 270 8.02 8.10 17.42
CA PRO A 270 9.35 7.54 17.15
C PRO A 270 10.35 8.58 16.62
N TYR A 271 9.87 9.73 16.13
CA TYR A 271 10.73 10.84 15.70
C TYR A 271 10.04 12.20 15.81
N PRO A 272 10.72 13.26 16.34
CA PRO A 272 11.90 13.17 17.19
C PRO A 272 11.65 12.30 18.42
N PHE A 273 12.64 11.52 18.81
CA PHE A 273 12.48 10.57 19.92
C PHE A 273 12.30 11.30 21.26
N PRO A 274 11.45 10.83 22.21
CA PRO A 274 11.21 11.44 23.51
C PRO A 274 12.39 11.17 24.47
N GLU A 275 13.50 11.85 24.23
CA GLU A 275 14.80 11.55 24.85
C GLU A 275 14.78 11.65 26.38
N LYS A 276 14.17 12.68 26.95
CA LYS A 276 14.13 12.85 28.42
C LYS A 276 13.34 11.73 29.10
N LEU A 277 12.19 11.36 28.53
CA LEU A 277 11.39 10.25 29.03
C LEU A 277 12.14 8.93 28.93
N ALA A 278 12.89 8.71 27.85
CA ALA A 278 13.71 7.52 27.69
C ALA A 278 14.88 7.46 28.69
N VAL A 279 15.54 8.56 28.99
CA VAL A 279 16.56 8.63 30.04
C VAL A 279 15.99 8.29 31.41
N GLU A 280 14.83 8.85 31.75
CA GLU A 280 14.10 8.53 32.98
C GLU A 280 13.77 7.04 33.05
N PHE A 281 13.25 6.47 31.98
CA PHE A 281 12.95 5.04 31.86
C PHE A 281 14.18 4.16 32.08
N LEU A 282 15.29 4.47 31.41
CA LEU A 282 16.52 3.66 31.44
C LEU A 282 17.24 3.73 32.78
N THR A 283 17.08 4.84 33.52
CA THR A 283 17.81 5.08 34.76
C THR A 283 17.54 3.98 35.79
N GLY A 284 18.60 3.28 36.18
CA GLY A 284 18.56 2.21 37.19
C GLY A 284 18.09 0.85 36.68
N LEU A 285 17.88 0.69 35.36
CA LEU A 285 17.63 -0.61 34.73
C LEU A 285 18.95 -1.27 34.30
N ASP A 286 19.00 -2.59 34.42
CA ASP A 286 20.13 -3.41 33.93
C ASP A 286 19.87 -3.91 32.52
N GLU A 287 18.59 -4.23 32.18
CA GLU A 287 18.22 -4.83 30.89
C GLU A 287 16.85 -4.36 30.42
N VAL A 288 16.72 -4.08 29.11
CA VAL A 288 15.48 -3.65 28.47
C VAL A 288 15.22 -4.47 27.22
N LEU A 289 14.01 -5.04 27.12
CA LEU A 289 13.49 -5.70 25.92
C LEU A 289 12.71 -4.68 25.06
N CYS A 290 13.10 -4.55 23.78
CA CYS A 290 12.39 -3.74 22.79
C CYS A 290 11.43 -4.59 21.97
N LEU A 291 10.17 -4.15 21.90
CA LEU A 291 9.09 -4.81 21.16
C LEU A 291 8.52 -3.84 20.12
N GLU A 292 8.88 -4.02 18.88
CA GLU A 292 8.46 -3.19 17.76
C GLU A 292 8.39 -4.01 16.47
N GLU A 293 7.55 -3.58 15.52
CA GLU A 293 7.47 -4.19 14.20
C GLU A 293 8.51 -3.57 13.26
N LEU A 294 8.80 -4.25 12.14
CA LEU A 294 9.74 -3.82 11.10
C LEU A 294 11.17 -3.62 11.64
N ASP A 295 11.76 -2.45 11.46
CA ASP A 295 13.15 -2.18 11.82
C ASP A 295 13.35 -1.84 13.32
N PRO A 296 14.54 -2.03 13.87
CA PRO A 296 14.86 -1.74 15.27
C PRO A 296 15.07 -0.23 15.50
N VAL A 297 14.00 0.58 15.38
CA VAL A 297 14.05 2.04 15.54
C VAL A 297 14.12 2.41 17.01
N ILE A 298 13.21 1.89 17.83
CA ILE A 298 13.20 2.14 19.29
C ILE A 298 14.46 1.57 19.94
N GLU A 299 14.84 0.36 19.57
CA GLU A 299 16.05 -0.31 20.08
C GLU A 299 17.32 0.49 19.80
N ARG A 300 17.47 1.03 18.58
CA ARG A 300 18.61 1.88 18.21
C ARG A 300 18.63 3.20 18.97
N GLU A 301 17.49 3.86 19.12
CA GLU A 301 17.42 5.11 19.88
C GLU A 301 17.74 4.90 21.36
N LEU A 302 17.23 3.86 21.98
CA LEU A 302 17.57 3.54 23.38
C LEU A 302 19.04 3.18 23.54
N THR A 303 19.61 2.42 22.59
CA THR A 303 21.06 2.10 22.58
C THR A 303 21.90 3.37 22.44
N TYR A 304 21.51 4.28 21.53
CA TYR A 304 22.17 5.58 21.38
C TYR A 304 22.11 6.41 22.66
N ILE A 305 20.95 6.45 23.32
CA ILE A 305 20.75 7.16 24.59
C ILE A 305 21.62 6.56 25.69
N CYS A 306 21.72 5.24 25.79
CA CYS A 306 22.63 4.59 26.74
C CYS A 306 24.08 5.05 26.53
N GLY A 307 24.55 5.08 25.29
CA GLY A 307 25.89 5.58 24.98
C GLY A 307 26.08 7.06 25.31
N LYS A 308 25.12 7.91 24.93
CA LYS A 308 25.15 9.36 25.13
C LYS A 308 25.17 9.76 26.60
N TYR A 309 24.43 9.07 27.44
CA TYR A 309 24.29 9.35 28.88
C TYR A 309 25.09 8.42 29.78
N HIS A 310 25.96 7.58 29.20
CA HIS A 310 26.81 6.63 29.93
C HIS A 310 26.03 5.68 30.86
N LEU A 311 24.86 5.22 30.40
CA LEU A 311 24.03 4.24 31.10
C LEU A 311 24.55 2.82 30.79
N SER A 312 24.58 1.94 31.80
CA SER A 312 25.05 0.56 31.65
C SER A 312 23.93 -0.42 31.20
N THR A 313 22.74 0.07 30.95
CA THR A 313 21.57 -0.74 30.59
C THR A 313 21.81 -1.48 29.27
N LYS A 314 21.67 -2.81 29.29
CA LYS A 314 21.72 -3.64 28.10
C LYS A 314 20.38 -3.57 27.36
N ILE A 315 20.40 -3.18 26.09
CA ILE A 315 19.21 -3.15 25.22
C ILE A 315 19.22 -4.42 24.39
N ILE A 316 18.09 -5.13 24.37
CA ILE A 316 17.89 -6.37 23.60
C ILE A 316 16.60 -6.28 22.78
N GLY A 317 16.59 -6.97 21.67
CA GLY A 317 15.46 -6.97 20.74
C GLY A 317 15.83 -7.64 19.41
N LYS A 318 15.61 -6.94 18.31
CA LYS A 318 15.93 -7.43 16.96
C LYS A 318 17.42 -7.52 16.69
N LEU A 319 18.20 -6.53 17.15
CA LEU A 319 19.66 -6.47 16.92
C LEU A 319 20.41 -7.56 17.67
N SER A 320 19.91 -7.99 18.82
CA SER A 320 20.47 -9.10 19.60
C SER A 320 19.92 -10.48 19.20
N GLY A 321 18.88 -10.51 18.36
CA GLY A 321 18.21 -11.74 17.92
C GLY A 321 17.18 -12.29 18.91
N ASP A 322 16.81 -11.52 19.94
CA ASP A 322 15.81 -11.91 20.94
C ASP A 322 14.38 -11.76 20.42
N THR A 323 14.15 -10.94 19.39
CA THR A 323 12.87 -10.80 18.70
C THR A 323 13.04 -10.96 17.19
N ALA A 324 11.98 -11.35 16.47
CA ALA A 324 12.03 -11.55 15.02
C ALA A 324 12.36 -10.24 14.29
N CYS A 325 13.24 -10.31 13.27
CA CYS A 325 13.62 -9.14 12.46
C CYS A 325 12.71 -8.88 11.27
N ALA A 326 11.77 -9.76 10.95
CA ALA A 326 10.81 -9.62 9.86
C ALA A 326 9.46 -10.17 10.26
N GLY A 327 8.41 -9.74 9.56
CA GLY A 327 7.05 -10.15 9.84
C GLY A 327 6.33 -9.25 10.85
N GLU A 328 5.02 -9.49 10.98
CA GLU A 328 4.20 -8.81 11.98
C GLU A 328 4.39 -9.43 13.37
N ASN A 329 4.23 -8.62 14.39
CA ASN A 329 4.07 -9.12 15.74
C ASN A 329 2.63 -9.59 15.96
N THR A 330 2.50 -10.71 16.68
CA THR A 330 1.21 -11.21 17.16
C THR A 330 1.17 -11.14 18.69
N ARG A 331 -0.04 -11.22 19.26
CA ARG A 331 -0.21 -11.35 20.71
C ARG A 331 0.67 -12.48 21.27
N ASP A 332 0.66 -13.63 20.61
CA ASP A 332 1.38 -14.82 21.09
C ASP A 332 2.91 -14.66 20.97
N SER A 333 3.40 -14.07 19.85
CA SER A 333 4.84 -13.81 19.71
C SER A 333 5.33 -12.82 20.77
N VAL A 334 4.62 -11.72 20.98
CA VAL A 334 4.95 -10.71 22.00
C VAL A 334 4.89 -11.31 23.42
N SER A 335 3.86 -12.09 23.72
CA SER A 335 3.75 -12.79 25.01
C SER A 335 4.94 -13.73 25.23
N ASN A 336 5.34 -14.51 24.24
CA ASN A 336 6.48 -15.41 24.32
C ASN A 336 7.79 -14.65 24.53
N TYR A 337 8.02 -13.54 23.85
CA TYR A 337 9.20 -12.70 24.08
C TYR A 337 9.25 -12.17 25.52
N ILE A 338 8.11 -11.68 26.03
CA ILE A 338 8.02 -11.17 27.40
C ILE A 338 8.26 -12.30 28.42
N HIS A 339 7.63 -13.45 28.26
CA HIS A 339 7.81 -14.58 29.16
C HIS A 339 9.26 -15.07 29.18
N THR A 340 9.89 -15.22 28.03
CA THR A 340 11.30 -15.59 27.90
C THR A 340 12.21 -14.56 28.59
N PHE A 341 11.99 -13.27 28.33
CA PHE A 341 12.76 -12.19 28.94
C PHE A 341 12.61 -12.17 30.46
N LEU A 342 11.42 -12.40 30.98
CA LEU A 342 11.16 -12.39 32.42
C LEU A 342 11.50 -13.72 33.11
N GLY A 343 11.81 -14.78 32.36
CA GLY A 343 12.06 -16.11 32.90
C GLY A 343 10.78 -16.77 33.48
N LEU A 344 9.62 -16.45 32.89
CA LEU A 344 8.33 -17.01 33.28
C LEU A 344 8.11 -18.37 32.61
N ASP A 345 7.47 -19.28 33.33
CA ASP A 345 7.16 -20.62 32.82
C ASP A 345 6.10 -20.54 31.72
N THR A 346 6.47 -20.92 30.51
CA THR A 346 5.57 -20.98 29.34
C THR A 346 4.79 -22.30 29.26
N SER A 347 5.06 -23.27 30.15
CA SER A 347 4.48 -24.63 30.13
C SER A 347 2.98 -24.67 30.44
N LYS A 348 2.37 -23.55 30.82
CA LYS A 348 0.93 -23.41 31.05
C LYS A 348 0.14 -22.89 29.82
N ALA A 349 0.79 -22.64 28.69
CA ALA A 349 0.06 -22.45 27.46
C ALA A 349 -0.77 -23.71 27.18
N GLN A 350 -2.09 -23.57 27.18
CA GLN A 350 -3.00 -24.67 26.87
C GLN A 350 -2.55 -25.23 25.50
N GLU A 351 -2.05 -26.47 25.47
CA GLU A 351 -1.77 -27.18 24.22
C GLU A 351 -3.09 -27.28 23.45
N LEU A 352 -3.32 -26.32 22.56
CA LEU A 352 -4.40 -26.45 21.61
C LEU A 352 -4.03 -27.56 20.62
N PRO A 353 -4.99 -28.44 20.28
CA PRO A 353 -4.73 -29.44 19.26
C PRO A 353 -4.25 -28.77 17.98
N ASP A 354 -3.27 -29.37 17.33
CA ASP A 354 -2.78 -28.86 16.04
C ASP A 354 -3.96 -28.61 15.08
N PRO A 355 -4.07 -27.42 14.50
CA PRO A 355 -5.14 -27.14 13.56
C PRO A 355 -5.01 -28.11 12.36
N PRO A 356 -6.13 -28.54 11.77
CA PRO A 356 -6.09 -29.42 10.61
C PRO A 356 -5.29 -28.74 9.49
N ALA A 357 -4.42 -29.49 8.82
CA ALA A 357 -3.66 -29.00 7.68
C ALA A 357 -4.63 -28.53 6.58
N LEU A 358 -4.70 -27.23 6.36
CA LEU A 358 -5.50 -26.65 5.30
C LEU A 358 -4.70 -26.62 3.99
N PRO A 359 -5.34 -26.87 2.84
CA PRO A 359 -4.67 -26.77 1.57
C PRO A 359 -4.24 -25.31 1.31
N VAL A 360 -3.01 -25.14 0.84
CA VAL A 360 -2.51 -23.83 0.39
C VAL A 360 -3.34 -23.36 -0.81
N ARG A 361 -3.89 -22.15 -0.73
CA ARG A 361 -4.66 -21.52 -1.79
C ARG A 361 -3.98 -20.22 -2.23
N PRO A 362 -2.95 -20.30 -3.10
CA PRO A 362 -2.28 -19.10 -3.61
C PRO A 362 -3.28 -18.24 -4.38
N PRO A 363 -3.11 -16.90 -4.39
CA PRO A 363 -3.92 -16.02 -5.20
C PRO A 363 -3.76 -16.34 -6.69
N VAL A 364 -4.86 -16.33 -7.43
CA VAL A 364 -4.90 -16.58 -8.87
C VAL A 364 -5.81 -15.56 -9.55
N LEU A 365 -5.67 -15.38 -10.87
CA LEU A 365 -6.61 -14.58 -11.65
C LEU A 365 -8.04 -15.12 -11.49
N CYS A 366 -9.00 -14.24 -11.32
CA CYS A 366 -10.41 -14.61 -11.14
C CYS A 366 -10.96 -15.46 -12.31
N ALA A 367 -12.04 -16.19 -12.08
CA ALA A 367 -12.81 -16.79 -13.18
C ALA A 367 -13.35 -15.68 -14.11
N GLY A 368 -13.18 -15.85 -15.41
CA GLY A 368 -13.59 -14.85 -16.40
C GLY A 368 -12.70 -13.60 -16.51
N CYS A 369 -11.60 -13.54 -15.79
CA CYS A 369 -10.69 -12.40 -15.83
C CYS A 369 -10.15 -12.15 -17.25
N PRO A 370 -10.31 -10.92 -17.83
CA PRO A 370 -9.81 -10.62 -19.17
C PRO A 370 -8.29 -10.71 -19.29
N HIS A 371 -7.54 -10.44 -18.21
CA HIS A 371 -6.08 -10.56 -18.21
C HIS A 371 -5.63 -12.00 -18.51
N ARG A 372 -6.40 -13.01 -18.10
CA ARG A 372 -6.15 -14.41 -18.46
C ARG A 372 -6.15 -14.62 -19.97
N ALA A 373 -7.12 -14.05 -20.66
CA ALA A 373 -7.22 -14.13 -22.11
C ALA A 373 -6.07 -13.38 -22.79
N SER A 374 -5.71 -12.19 -22.29
CA SER A 374 -4.59 -11.40 -22.80
C SER A 374 -3.27 -12.19 -22.73
N PHE A 375 -2.95 -12.75 -21.57
CA PHE A 375 -1.74 -13.54 -21.39
C PHE A 375 -1.74 -14.82 -22.24
N TYR A 376 -2.88 -15.50 -22.30
CA TYR A 376 -3.00 -16.71 -23.12
C TYR A 376 -2.85 -16.42 -24.63
N ALA A 377 -3.38 -15.28 -25.10
CA ALA A 377 -3.20 -14.86 -26.49
C ALA A 377 -1.72 -14.58 -26.82
N VAL A 378 -1.00 -13.84 -25.95
CA VAL A 378 0.43 -13.56 -26.12
C VAL A 378 1.26 -14.84 -26.05
N LYS A 379 1.02 -15.70 -25.06
CA LYS A 379 1.68 -17.00 -24.92
C LYS A 379 1.51 -17.87 -26.16
N THR A 380 0.30 -17.90 -26.69
CA THR A 380 -0.03 -18.70 -27.89
C THR A 380 0.65 -18.13 -29.14
N ALA A 381 0.63 -16.82 -29.31
CA ALA A 381 1.22 -16.13 -30.46
C ALA A 381 2.74 -16.28 -30.52
N MET A 382 3.39 -16.26 -29.35
CA MET A 382 4.86 -16.23 -29.21
C MET A 382 5.46 -17.61 -28.93
N LYS A 383 4.67 -18.68 -29.00
CA LYS A 383 5.15 -20.04 -28.75
C LYS A 383 6.35 -20.38 -29.62
N GLY A 384 7.47 -20.77 -28.99
CA GLY A 384 8.71 -21.19 -29.68
C GLY A 384 9.58 -20.02 -30.19
N LYS A 385 9.21 -18.77 -29.89
CA LYS A 385 10.04 -17.56 -30.18
C LYS A 385 10.83 -17.17 -28.94
N LYS A 386 11.99 -16.54 -29.12
CA LYS A 386 12.77 -15.95 -28.02
C LYS A 386 12.08 -14.66 -27.55
N THR A 387 11.57 -14.67 -26.33
CA THR A 387 10.78 -13.58 -25.77
C THR A 387 11.09 -13.33 -24.31
N ILE A 388 10.85 -12.12 -23.83
CA ILE A 388 10.78 -11.79 -22.42
C ILE A 388 9.47 -11.05 -22.14
N PHE A 389 8.85 -11.35 -21.01
CA PHE A 389 7.59 -10.80 -20.53
C PHE A 389 7.83 -9.97 -19.28
N CYS A 390 8.10 -8.67 -19.45
CA CYS A 390 8.31 -7.75 -18.35
C CYS A 390 6.95 -7.34 -17.78
N GLY A 391 6.70 -7.78 -16.55
CA GLY A 391 5.45 -7.55 -15.84
C GLY A 391 5.44 -6.25 -15.04
N ASP A 392 4.35 -6.06 -14.34
CA ASP A 392 4.03 -4.89 -13.56
C ASP A 392 3.21 -5.29 -12.33
N ILE A 393 3.01 -4.35 -11.40
CA ILE A 393 2.27 -4.54 -10.15
C ILE A 393 0.78 -4.25 -10.36
N GLY A 394 -0.04 -5.27 -10.16
CA GLY A 394 -1.49 -5.23 -10.26
C GLY A 394 -2.07 -6.65 -10.24
N CYS A 395 -3.39 -6.82 -10.46
CA CYS A 395 -4.00 -8.15 -10.58
C CYS A 395 -3.29 -9.03 -11.62
N TYR A 396 -2.77 -8.42 -12.66
CA TYR A 396 -2.05 -9.08 -13.75
C TYR A 396 -0.64 -9.58 -13.36
N THR A 397 -0.07 -9.18 -12.22
CA THR A 397 1.12 -9.85 -11.66
C THR A 397 0.85 -11.34 -11.46
N LEU A 398 -0.42 -11.71 -11.17
CA LEU A 398 -0.85 -13.11 -11.04
C LEU A 398 -0.78 -13.90 -12.34
N GLY A 399 -0.44 -13.26 -13.47
CA GLY A 399 -0.10 -13.93 -14.72
C GLY A 399 1.20 -14.75 -14.65
N ASN A 400 2.03 -14.58 -13.60
CA ASN A 400 3.19 -15.41 -13.35
C ASN A 400 2.82 -16.83 -12.91
N ALA A 401 1.62 -17.01 -12.33
CA ALA A 401 1.18 -18.31 -11.83
C ALA A 401 0.93 -19.30 -12.98
N MET A 402 1.32 -20.55 -12.73
CA MET A 402 0.98 -21.64 -13.65
C MET A 402 -0.54 -21.76 -13.84
N PRO A 403 -1.01 -22.09 -15.05
CA PRO A 403 -0.25 -22.50 -16.23
C PRO A 403 0.16 -21.35 -17.16
N LEU A 404 -0.17 -20.09 -16.84
CA LEU A 404 0.13 -18.95 -17.71
C LEU A 404 1.63 -18.71 -17.81
N ASP A 405 2.31 -18.50 -16.70
CA ASP A 405 3.77 -18.28 -16.65
C ASP A 405 4.20 -17.17 -17.62
N MET A 406 3.59 -15.98 -17.47
CA MET A 406 3.69 -14.87 -18.43
C MET A 406 4.25 -13.59 -17.82
N VAL A 407 5.01 -13.73 -16.73
CA VAL A 407 5.69 -12.61 -16.06
C VAL A 407 7.09 -13.08 -15.66
N ASP A 408 8.10 -12.66 -16.44
CA ASP A 408 9.50 -13.02 -16.20
C ASP A 408 10.16 -12.04 -15.21
N THR A 409 9.71 -10.79 -15.19
CA THR A 409 10.22 -9.74 -14.28
C THR A 409 9.09 -8.90 -13.70
N CYS A 410 9.22 -8.52 -12.43
CA CYS A 410 8.31 -7.58 -11.77
C CYS A 410 9.10 -6.82 -10.69
N LEU A 411 9.10 -5.48 -10.71
CA LEU A 411 9.89 -4.66 -9.78
C LEU A 411 9.00 -3.66 -9.03
N CYS A 412 8.50 -2.64 -9.71
CA CYS A 412 7.58 -1.65 -9.17
C CYS A 412 6.61 -1.18 -10.26
N MET A 413 5.58 -0.42 -9.89
CA MET A 413 4.55 0.03 -10.84
C MET A 413 5.17 0.79 -12.03
N GLY A 414 4.90 0.30 -13.25
CA GLY A 414 5.38 0.87 -14.52
C GLY A 414 6.81 0.47 -14.92
N ALA A 415 7.57 -0.21 -14.06
CA ALA A 415 8.97 -0.54 -14.33
C ALA A 415 9.19 -1.47 -15.52
N GLY A 416 8.21 -2.33 -15.84
CA GLY A 416 8.30 -3.30 -16.93
C GLY A 416 8.70 -2.68 -18.26
N LEU A 417 8.26 -1.42 -18.54
CA LEU A 417 8.63 -0.72 -19.77
C LEU A 417 10.13 -0.44 -19.86
N ASN A 418 10.71 0.11 -18.81
CA ASN A 418 12.13 0.46 -18.83
C ASN A 418 13.02 -0.79 -18.69
N ILE A 419 12.55 -1.82 -18.00
CA ILE A 419 13.23 -3.13 -17.95
C ILE A 419 13.28 -3.74 -19.34
N ALA A 420 12.16 -3.75 -20.08
CA ALA A 420 12.11 -4.24 -21.46
C ALA A 420 13.08 -3.51 -22.39
N GLN A 421 13.16 -2.18 -22.26
CA GLN A 421 14.14 -1.35 -22.99
C GLN A 421 15.58 -1.75 -22.65
N GLY A 422 15.88 -1.95 -21.36
CA GLY A 422 17.22 -2.36 -20.92
C GLY A 422 17.63 -3.73 -21.47
N VAL A 423 16.70 -4.69 -21.47
CA VAL A 423 16.96 -6.04 -22.02
C VAL A 423 17.15 -5.96 -23.53
N GLU A 424 16.33 -5.22 -24.25
CA GLU A 424 16.43 -5.02 -25.71
C GLU A 424 17.81 -4.49 -26.14
N LYS A 425 18.39 -3.57 -25.35
CA LYS A 425 19.74 -3.03 -25.66
C LYS A 425 20.85 -4.08 -25.52
N VAL A 426 20.66 -5.10 -24.73
CA VAL A 426 21.64 -6.19 -24.49
C VAL A 426 21.34 -7.40 -25.38
N GLU A 427 20.06 -7.67 -25.61
CA GLU A 427 19.58 -8.83 -26.39
C GLU A 427 18.64 -8.37 -27.52
N PRO A 428 19.17 -7.74 -28.59
CA PRO A 428 18.35 -7.17 -29.67
C PRO A 428 17.54 -8.20 -30.46
N ASP A 429 17.91 -9.47 -30.40
CA ASP A 429 17.18 -10.57 -31.05
C ASP A 429 16.02 -11.11 -30.20
N THR A 430 15.83 -10.61 -28.99
CA THR A 430 14.75 -10.99 -28.10
C THR A 430 13.56 -10.06 -28.28
N THR A 431 12.37 -10.62 -28.53
CA THR A 431 11.13 -9.83 -28.56
C THR A 431 10.71 -9.48 -27.14
N CYS A 432 10.85 -8.19 -26.78
CA CYS A 432 10.54 -7.71 -25.44
C CYS A 432 9.09 -7.22 -25.36
N PHE A 433 8.31 -7.81 -24.46
CA PHE A 433 6.96 -7.37 -24.10
C PHE A 433 6.99 -6.69 -22.74
N ALA A 434 6.31 -5.53 -22.61
CA ALA A 434 6.08 -4.88 -21.34
C ALA A 434 4.57 -4.80 -21.08
N PHE A 435 4.11 -5.46 -20.01
CA PHE A 435 2.72 -5.42 -19.58
C PHE A 435 2.51 -4.29 -18.58
N VAL A 436 1.40 -3.59 -18.68
CA VAL A 436 1.01 -2.52 -17.75
C VAL A 436 -0.52 -2.45 -17.67
N GLY A 437 -1.07 -2.23 -16.46
CA GLY A 437 -2.49 -1.97 -16.29
C GLY A 437 -2.87 -0.54 -16.67
N ASP A 438 -4.15 -0.29 -16.90
CA ASP A 438 -4.70 1.02 -17.24
C ASP A 438 -4.45 2.08 -16.14
N SER A 439 -4.64 1.75 -14.87
CA SER A 439 -4.34 2.67 -13.76
C SER A 439 -2.84 2.96 -13.70
N THR A 440 -1.98 1.94 -13.75
CA THR A 440 -0.51 2.11 -13.74
C THR A 440 -0.02 2.87 -14.97
N PHE A 441 -0.71 2.73 -16.12
CA PHE A 441 -0.39 3.51 -17.32
C PHE A 441 -0.39 5.01 -17.01
N PHE A 442 -1.45 5.49 -16.36
CA PHE A 442 -1.53 6.91 -15.96
C PHE A 442 -0.62 7.26 -14.79
N ALA A 443 -0.43 6.34 -13.84
CA ALA A 443 0.33 6.61 -12.63
C ALA A 443 1.84 6.80 -12.88
N SER A 444 2.44 5.95 -13.72
CA SER A 444 3.91 5.92 -13.86
C SER A 444 4.42 5.50 -15.24
N ALA A 445 3.62 4.77 -16.04
CA ALA A 445 4.11 4.19 -17.28
C ALA A 445 4.28 5.21 -18.42
N ILE A 446 3.55 6.33 -18.44
CA ILE A 446 3.66 7.36 -19.48
C ILE A 446 5.10 7.83 -19.65
N THR A 447 5.81 8.07 -18.55
CA THR A 447 7.23 8.47 -18.59
C THR A 447 8.12 7.41 -19.23
N GLY A 448 7.83 6.13 -18.98
CA GLY A 448 8.54 5.01 -19.61
C GLY A 448 8.27 4.92 -21.12
N VAL A 449 7.04 5.23 -21.57
CA VAL A 449 6.71 5.28 -23.01
C VAL A 449 7.44 6.44 -23.69
N VAL A 450 7.45 7.62 -23.07
CA VAL A 450 8.22 8.77 -23.58
C VAL A 450 9.70 8.41 -23.72
N ASN A 451 10.28 7.77 -22.69
CA ASN A 451 11.67 7.32 -22.73
C ASN A 451 11.93 6.31 -23.87
N ALA A 452 11.01 5.35 -24.07
CA ALA A 452 11.12 4.34 -25.13
C ALA A 452 11.09 4.99 -26.54
N VAL A 453 10.14 5.90 -26.78
CA VAL A 453 10.00 6.58 -28.08
C VAL A 453 11.21 7.47 -28.34
N TYR A 454 11.61 8.28 -27.34
CA TYR A 454 12.76 9.20 -27.47
C TYR A 454 14.06 8.44 -27.78
N ASN A 455 14.28 7.29 -27.11
CA ASN A 455 15.49 6.49 -27.27
C ASN A 455 15.34 5.37 -28.32
N GLN A 456 14.29 5.41 -29.14
CA GLN A 456 14.06 4.50 -30.28
C GLN A 456 14.16 3.01 -29.86
N ALA A 457 13.52 2.65 -28.77
CA ALA A 457 13.47 1.27 -28.29
C ALA A 457 12.66 0.39 -29.25
N ASN A 458 12.99 -0.93 -29.28
CA ASN A 458 12.28 -1.92 -30.08
C ASN A 458 11.53 -2.89 -29.16
N MET A 459 10.28 -2.57 -28.81
CA MET A 459 9.50 -3.34 -27.84
C MET A 459 8.00 -3.29 -28.10
N VAL A 460 7.27 -4.25 -27.55
CA VAL A 460 5.80 -4.28 -27.57
C VAL A 460 5.27 -3.88 -26.18
N LEU A 461 4.61 -2.74 -26.10
CA LEU A 461 3.84 -2.37 -24.93
C LEU A 461 2.47 -3.06 -24.98
N VAL A 462 2.08 -3.71 -23.90
CA VAL A 462 0.76 -4.33 -23.74
C VAL A 462 0.04 -3.64 -22.60
N VAL A 463 -0.98 -2.82 -22.93
CA VAL A 463 -1.84 -2.18 -21.93
C VAL A 463 -3.04 -3.11 -21.65
N LEU A 464 -3.22 -3.47 -20.39
CA LEU A 464 -4.32 -4.31 -19.91
C LEU A 464 -5.42 -3.40 -19.35
N ASP A 465 -6.28 -2.87 -20.23
CA ASP A 465 -7.37 -1.95 -19.89
C ASP A 465 -8.61 -2.74 -19.42
N ASN A 466 -8.78 -2.83 -18.10
CA ASN A 466 -9.96 -3.42 -17.48
C ASN A 466 -10.93 -2.39 -16.89
N SER A 467 -10.71 -1.11 -17.15
CA SER A 467 -11.54 0.04 -16.80
C SER A 467 -11.75 0.24 -15.29
N THR A 468 -10.78 -0.18 -14.45
CA THR A 468 -10.81 0.05 -13.00
C THR A 468 -9.47 -0.26 -12.34
N THR A 469 -9.16 0.38 -11.20
CA THR A 469 -8.04 0.01 -10.32
C THR A 469 -8.47 -1.17 -9.46
N ALA A 470 -8.42 -2.40 -10.02
CA ALA A 470 -9.13 -3.54 -9.45
C ALA A 470 -8.54 -4.08 -8.14
N MET A 471 -7.19 -4.15 -8.02
CA MET A 471 -6.51 -4.84 -6.91
C MET A 471 -6.83 -4.24 -5.54
N THR A 472 -7.03 -2.94 -5.46
CA THR A 472 -7.21 -2.18 -4.21
C THR A 472 -8.66 -1.85 -3.87
N GLY A 473 -9.64 -2.32 -4.68
CA GLY A 473 -11.07 -2.13 -4.39
C GLY A 473 -11.87 -1.44 -5.51
N HIS A 474 -11.40 -1.50 -6.76
CA HIS A 474 -12.10 -0.98 -7.95
C HIS A 474 -12.23 0.54 -8.02
N GLN A 475 -11.21 1.27 -7.55
CA GLN A 475 -11.18 2.72 -7.57
C GLN A 475 -11.19 3.27 -9.00
N PRO A 476 -11.77 4.47 -9.20
CA PRO A 476 -11.68 5.17 -10.47
C PRO A 476 -10.25 5.67 -10.74
N HIS A 477 -9.92 5.79 -12.03
CA HIS A 477 -8.69 6.38 -12.56
C HIS A 477 -9.01 7.23 -13.80
N PRO A 478 -8.09 8.02 -14.37
CA PRO A 478 -8.40 8.95 -15.47
C PRO A 478 -9.11 8.35 -16.68
N GLY A 479 -8.94 7.04 -16.95
CA GLY A 479 -9.63 6.32 -18.04
C GLY A 479 -11.07 5.90 -17.74
N THR A 480 -11.54 6.02 -16.47
CA THR A 480 -12.88 5.54 -16.07
C THR A 480 -13.99 6.55 -16.35
N GLY A 481 -13.68 7.86 -16.36
CA GLY A 481 -14.64 8.93 -16.59
C GLY A 481 -15.53 9.24 -15.37
N ARG A 482 -15.07 8.90 -14.18
CA ARG A 482 -15.74 9.19 -12.91
C ARG A 482 -14.69 9.51 -11.83
N THR A 483 -14.96 10.50 -10.99
CA THR A 483 -14.13 10.83 -9.81
C THR A 483 -14.57 10.03 -8.59
N VAL A 484 -13.77 10.01 -7.52
CA VAL A 484 -14.13 9.41 -6.22
C VAL A 484 -15.36 10.11 -5.61
N MET A 485 -15.53 11.39 -5.89
CA MET A 485 -16.67 12.20 -5.47
C MET A 485 -17.96 11.87 -6.25
N GLY A 486 -17.90 10.98 -7.23
CA GLY A 486 -19.04 10.55 -8.05
C GLY A 486 -19.32 11.42 -9.26
N GLU A 487 -18.54 12.46 -9.51
CA GLU A 487 -18.69 13.33 -10.68
C GLU A 487 -18.34 12.58 -11.97
N ILE A 488 -19.14 12.83 -13.00
CA ILE A 488 -18.87 12.31 -14.34
C ILE A 488 -17.96 13.31 -15.07
N VAL A 489 -16.81 12.83 -15.51
CA VAL A 489 -15.79 13.63 -16.19
C VAL A 489 -15.39 13.00 -17.52
N GLN A 490 -14.72 13.77 -18.36
CA GLN A 490 -14.20 13.24 -19.62
C GLN A 490 -13.11 12.19 -19.38
N LYS A 491 -13.25 11.02 -20.01
CA LYS A 491 -12.24 9.96 -19.99
C LYS A 491 -10.98 10.41 -20.74
N ILE A 492 -9.84 10.15 -20.13
CA ILE A 492 -8.56 10.25 -20.85
C ILE A 492 -8.36 8.96 -21.63
N ASN A 493 -8.21 9.07 -22.95
CA ASN A 493 -8.07 7.93 -23.84
C ASN A 493 -6.62 7.51 -23.96
N ILE A 494 -6.29 6.26 -23.59
CA ILE A 494 -4.93 5.71 -23.61
C ILE A 494 -4.33 5.74 -25.01
N GLU A 495 -5.08 5.37 -26.05
CA GLU A 495 -4.61 5.38 -27.43
C GLU A 495 -4.23 6.80 -27.90
N GLN A 496 -5.06 7.80 -27.56
CA GLN A 496 -4.75 9.19 -27.89
C GLN A 496 -3.48 9.69 -27.19
N VAL A 497 -3.27 9.30 -25.91
CA VAL A 497 -2.04 9.63 -25.18
C VAL A 497 -0.84 8.98 -25.87
N LEU A 498 -0.91 7.70 -26.20
CA LEU A 498 0.16 7.00 -26.90
C LEU A 498 0.50 7.63 -28.25
N ARG A 499 -0.51 8.00 -29.05
CA ARG A 499 -0.33 8.71 -30.32
C ARG A 499 0.30 10.08 -30.12
N GLY A 500 -0.13 10.81 -29.08
CA GLY A 500 0.45 12.12 -28.71
C GLY A 500 1.93 12.03 -28.31
N ILE A 501 2.37 10.91 -27.75
CA ILE A 501 3.78 10.65 -27.41
C ILE A 501 4.59 10.28 -28.67
N GLY A 502 3.94 9.82 -29.74
CA GLY A 502 4.59 9.42 -30.99
C GLY A 502 4.60 7.91 -31.28
N VAL A 503 3.84 7.12 -30.52
CA VAL A 503 3.63 5.71 -30.88
C VAL A 503 2.68 5.64 -32.07
N THR A 504 3.15 5.12 -33.20
CA THR A 504 2.37 5.05 -34.46
C THR A 504 1.62 3.73 -34.62
N GLU A 505 2.24 2.64 -34.18
CA GLU A 505 1.71 1.29 -34.28
C GLU A 505 0.93 0.94 -33.02
N ILE A 506 -0.41 1.06 -33.08
CA ILE A 506 -1.32 0.80 -31.95
C ILE A 506 -2.50 0.00 -32.45
N GLU A 507 -2.81 -1.10 -31.77
CA GLU A 507 -4.03 -1.88 -31.97
C GLU A 507 -4.80 -2.02 -30.64
N THR A 508 -6.10 -1.72 -30.68
CA THR A 508 -7.02 -1.93 -29.54
C THR A 508 -7.91 -3.13 -29.87
N ILE A 509 -7.96 -4.14 -28.99
CA ILE A 509 -8.69 -5.38 -29.24
C ILE A 509 -9.27 -5.95 -27.94
N ASN A 510 -10.40 -6.65 -28.03
CA ASN A 510 -10.97 -7.41 -26.93
C ASN A 510 -10.20 -8.73 -26.75
N PRO A 511 -9.53 -8.97 -25.61
CA PRO A 511 -8.75 -10.18 -25.40
C PRO A 511 -9.58 -11.47 -25.38
N LEU A 512 -10.90 -11.35 -25.14
CA LEU A 512 -11.82 -12.50 -25.16
C LEU A 512 -12.12 -13.00 -26.59
N GLU A 513 -11.75 -12.24 -27.63
CA GLU A 513 -11.72 -12.66 -29.03
C GLU A 513 -10.35 -13.31 -29.33
N LEU A 514 -10.19 -14.57 -28.94
CA LEU A 514 -8.87 -15.20 -28.84
C LEU A 514 -8.12 -15.26 -30.18
N GLU A 515 -8.76 -15.68 -31.26
CA GLU A 515 -8.10 -15.82 -32.57
C GLU A 515 -7.62 -14.46 -33.12
N ALA A 516 -8.47 -13.44 -33.02
CA ALA A 516 -8.15 -12.07 -33.41
C ALA A 516 -7.00 -11.51 -32.55
N SER A 517 -7.03 -11.79 -31.24
CA SER A 517 -5.98 -11.35 -30.29
C SER A 517 -4.63 -12.00 -30.59
N VAL A 518 -4.60 -13.31 -30.86
CA VAL A 518 -3.38 -14.03 -31.26
C VAL A 518 -2.82 -13.47 -32.57
N SER A 519 -3.69 -13.20 -33.53
CA SER A 519 -3.31 -12.61 -34.83
C SER A 519 -2.76 -11.18 -34.69
N CYS A 520 -3.37 -10.37 -33.83
CA CYS A 520 -2.89 -9.02 -33.46
C CYS A 520 -1.46 -9.09 -32.89
N VAL A 521 -1.25 -9.94 -31.87
CA VAL A 521 0.07 -10.10 -31.24
C VAL A 521 1.14 -10.49 -32.25
N LYS A 522 0.85 -11.45 -33.16
CA LYS A 522 1.80 -11.86 -34.20
C LYS A 522 2.20 -10.69 -35.10
N ARG A 523 1.19 -9.94 -35.61
CA ARG A 523 1.46 -8.76 -36.46
C ARG A 523 2.30 -7.71 -35.74
N MET A 524 1.96 -7.42 -34.48
CA MET A 524 2.67 -6.40 -33.72
C MET A 524 4.08 -6.84 -33.33
N ALA A 525 4.32 -8.11 -33.09
CA ALA A 525 5.65 -8.65 -32.82
C ALA A 525 6.60 -8.59 -34.03
N GLU A 526 6.06 -8.60 -35.26
CA GLU A 526 6.84 -8.54 -36.51
C GLU A 526 7.26 -7.11 -36.90
N LYS A 527 6.61 -6.10 -36.32
CA LYS A 527 6.96 -4.69 -36.56
C LYS A 527 8.16 -4.28 -35.73
N SER A 528 8.79 -3.14 -36.07
CA SER A 528 9.91 -2.57 -35.33
C SER A 528 9.52 -1.26 -34.62
N GLY A 529 10.37 -0.79 -33.72
CA GLY A 529 10.14 0.41 -32.90
C GLY A 529 9.24 0.15 -31.69
N VAL A 530 8.65 1.18 -31.13
CA VAL A 530 7.70 1.06 -30.03
C VAL A 530 6.30 0.82 -30.59
N ARG A 531 5.72 -0.33 -30.24
CA ARG A 531 4.37 -0.74 -30.66
C ARG A 531 3.51 -0.95 -29.43
N ALA A 532 2.19 -0.68 -29.52
CA ALA A 532 1.27 -0.85 -28.42
C ALA A 532 0.06 -1.74 -28.80
N ILE A 533 -0.24 -2.69 -27.94
CA ILE A 533 -1.48 -3.46 -27.96
C ILE A 533 -2.29 -3.05 -26.73
N ILE A 534 -3.51 -2.58 -26.93
CA ILE A 534 -4.45 -2.27 -25.85
C ILE A 534 -5.47 -3.41 -25.79
N PHE A 535 -5.28 -4.33 -24.85
CA PHE A 535 -6.28 -5.36 -24.55
C PHE A 535 -7.37 -4.75 -23.67
N LYS A 536 -8.53 -4.50 -24.28
CA LYS A 536 -9.61 -3.78 -23.63
C LYS A 536 -10.81 -4.67 -23.38
N ALA A 537 -11.06 -4.99 -22.13
CA ALA A 537 -12.27 -5.67 -21.67
C ALA A 537 -12.48 -5.37 -20.18
N PRO A 538 -13.70 -5.04 -19.73
CA PRO A 538 -13.95 -4.62 -18.35
C PRO A 538 -13.67 -5.75 -17.35
N CYS A 539 -13.24 -5.36 -16.15
CA CYS A 539 -13.08 -6.28 -15.03
C CYS A 539 -14.41 -6.96 -14.68
N ILE A 540 -14.38 -8.23 -14.36
CA ILE A 540 -15.56 -9.02 -13.99
C ILE A 540 -16.31 -8.44 -12.78
N ALA A 541 -15.63 -7.76 -11.89
CA ALA A 541 -16.23 -7.17 -10.70
C ALA A 541 -17.03 -5.89 -10.98
N VAL A 542 -16.83 -5.26 -12.14
CA VAL A 542 -17.59 -4.07 -12.57
C VAL A 542 -18.57 -4.37 -13.69
N THR A 543 -18.80 -5.65 -14.01
CA THR A 543 -19.74 -6.12 -15.03
C THR A 543 -20.71 -7.13 -14.43
N LYS A 544 -21.87 -7.29 -15.08
CA LYS A 544 -22.79 -8.38 -14.73
C LYS A 544 -22.29 -9.68 -15.38
N PRO A 545 -22.22 -10.79 -14.64
CA PRO A 545 -21.88 -12.09 -15.21
C PRO A 545 -22.96 -12.51 -16.22
N LYS A 546 -22.53 -13.18 -17.29
CA LYS A 546 -23.42 -13.87 -18.23
C LYS A 546 -23.77 -15.26 -17.68
N ALA A 547 -24.68 -15.95 -18.34
CA ALA A 547 -25.03 -17.33 -17.99
C ALA A 547 -23.79 -18.25 -17.98
N PRO A 548 -23.63 -19.14 -16.99
CA PRO A 548 -22.48 -20.02 -16.91
C PRO A 548 -22.44 -21.03 -18.06
N LEU A 549 -21.23 -21.40 -18.46
CA LEU A 549 -21.02 -22.46 -19.44
C LEU A 549 -21.14 -23.85 -18.77
N HIS A 550 -21.32 -24.88 -19.58
CA HIS A 550 -21.29 -26.28 -19.15
C HIS A 550 -20.42 -27.12 -20.09
N VAL A 551 -20.02 -28.30 -19.63
CA VAL A 551 -19.26 -29.26 -20.43
C VAL A 551 -20.21 -30.35 -20.89
N ASP A 552 -20.34 -30.51 -22.18
CA ASP A 552 -21.00 -31.68 -22.78
C ASP A 552 -20.10 -32.90 -22.56
N GLN A 553 -20.54 -33.80 -21.70
CA GLN A 553 -19.75 -34.99 -21.32
C GLN A 553 -19.63 -36.02 -22.43
N ASP A 554 -20.56 -36.03 -23.40
CA ASP A 554 -20.55 -36.95 -24.51
C ASP A 554 -19.53 -36.53 -25.58
N SER A 555 -19.36 -35.24 -25.77
CA SER A 555 -18.38 -34.65 -26.69
C SER A 555 -16.99 -34.50 -26.07
N CYS A 556 -16.90 -34.44 -24.73
CA CYS A 556 -15.64 -34.18 -24.02
C CYS A 556 -14.69 -35.41 -24.06
N ILE A 557 -13.55 -35.26 -24.71
CA ILE A 557 -12.51 -36.32 -24.82
C ILE A 557 -11.56 -36.37 -23.60
N GLY A 558 -11.80 -35.62 -22.56
CA GLY A 558 -10.97 -35.62 -21.33
C GLY A 558 -9.53 -35.13 -21.51
N CYS A 559 -9.20 -34.38 -22.57
CA CYS A 559 -7.84 -33.93 -22.88
C CYS A 559 -7.26 -32.92 -21.87
N LYS A 560 -8.07 -32.33 -20.99
CA LYS A 560 -7.72 -31.36 -19.94
C LYS A 560 -7.07 -30.05 -20.43
N LYS A 561 -7.16 -29.75 -21.74
CA LYS A 561 -6.54 -28.54 -22.31
C LYS A 561 -7.09 -27.29 -21.68
N CYS A 562 -8.40 -27.20 -21.43
CA CYS A 562 -9.07 -26.07 -20.74
C CYS A 562 -8.53 -25.84 -19.33
N ILE A 563 -8.08 -26.86 -18.61
CA ILE A 563 -7.45 -26.73 -17.29
C ILE A 563 -5.97 -26.36 -17.43
N ARG A 564 -5.21 -27.17 -18.18
CA ARG A 564 -3.74 -27.06 -18.29
C ARG A 564 -3.27 -25.76 -18.93
N ASP A 565 -4.03 -25.24 -19.89
CA ASP A 565 -3.62 -24.07 -20.65
C ASP A 565 -4.16 -22.76 -20.05
N LEU A 566 -5.34 -22.79 -19.42
CA LEU A 566 -5.99 -21.59 -18.89
C LEU A 566 -5.88 -21.43 -17.37
N GLY A 567 -5.95 -22.53 -16.61
CA GLY A 567 -5.97 -22.46 -15.14
C GLY A 567 -7.13 -21.64 -14.56
N CYS A 568 -8.30 -21.65 -15.23
CA CYS A 568 -9.48 -20.94 -14.75
C CYS A 568 -10.05 -21.62 -13.50
N PRO A 569 -10.25 -20.93 -12.36
CA PRO A 569 -10.72 -21.56 -11.13
C PRO A 569 -12.16 -22.10 -11.21
N ALA A 570 -12.96 -21.65 -12.19
CA ALA A 570 -14.29 -22.23 -12.44
C ALA A 570 -14.23 -23.58 -13.15
N ILE A 571 -13.09 -24.02 -13.69
CA ILE A 571 -12.96 -25.32 -14.37
C ILE A 571 -12.33 -26.31 -13.39
N VAL A 572 -13.10 -27.31 -13.00
CA VAL A 572 -12.74 -28.28 -11.97
C VAL A 572 -12.80 -29.71 -12.48
N MET A 573 -12.16 -30.62 -11.77
CA MET A 573 -12.30 -32.07 -11.97
C MET A 573 -13.23 -32.64 -10.88
N ASN A 574 -14.31 -33.27 -11.27
CA ASN A 574 -15.21 -33.98 -10.37
C ASN A 574 -15.39 -35.42 -10.89
N ASP A 575 -15.12 -36.44 -10.06
CA ASP A 575 -15.18 -37.86 -10.38
C ASP A 575 -14.49 -38.23 -11.71
N GLY A 576 -13.31 -37.63 -11.94
CA GLY A 576 -12.51 -37.86 -13.16
C GLY A 576 -13.00 -37.13 -14.42
N LYS A 577 -14.09 -36.40 -14.35
CA LYS A 577 -14.68 -35.61 -15.44
C LYS A 577 -14.37 -34.13 -15.31
N ILE A 578 -14.27 -33.44 -16.45
CA ILE A 578 -14.14 -31.97 -16.49
C ILE A 578 -15.53 -31.36 -16.24
N CYS A 579 -15.61 -30.45 -15.28
CA CYS A 579 -16.85 -29.75 -14.97
C CYS A 579 -16.58 -28.24 -14.89
N ILE A 580 -17.62 -27.44 -15.04
CA ILE A 580 -17.62 -26.00 -14.79
C ILE A 580 -18.46 -25.73 -13.56
N ASP A 581 -17.85 -25.08 -12.55
CA ASP A 581 -18.57 -24.58 -11.39
C ASP A 581 -19.41 -23.36 -11.80
N ALA A 582 -20.72 -23.54 -11.86
CA ALA A 582 -21.66 -22.51 -12.26
C ALA A 582 -21.69 -21.31 -11.30
N SER A 583 -21.32 -21.50 -10.02
CA SER A 583 -21.26 -20.41 -9.04
C SER A 583 -20.08 -19.46 -9.28
N MET A 584 -19.05 -19.92 -9.95
CA MET A 584 -17.85 -19.15 -10.27
C MET A 584 -17.80 -18.69 -11.72
N CYS A 585 -18.44 -19.40 -12.64
CA CYS A 585 -18.37 -19.12 -14.08
C CYS A 585 -19.10 -17.82 -14.43
N THR A 586 -18.42 -16.93 -15.17
CA THR A 586 -18.97 -15.63 -15.60
C THR A 586 -19.42 -15.63 -17.07
N GLY A 587 -19.40 -16.77 -17.78
CA GLY A 587 -19.80 -16.87 -19.17
C GLY A 587 -18.89 -16.13 -20.17
N CYS A 588 -17.58 -16.05 -19.91
CA CYS A 588 -16.64 -15.29 -20.75
C CYS A 588 -16.23 -15.98 -22.07
N HIS A 589 -16.57 -17.23 -22.29
CA HIS A 589 -16.31 -18.04 -23.48
C HIS A 589 -14.83 -18.28 -23.84
N LEU A 590 -13.87 -17.95 -22.99
CA LEU A 590 -12.46 -18.22 -23.30
C LEU A 590 -12.18 -19.74 -23.40
N CYS A 591 -12.74 -20.53 -22.49
CA CYS A 591 -12.53 -21.99 -22.47
C CYS A 591 -13.20 -22.71 -23.63
N SER A 592 -14.33 -22.21 -24.15
CA SER A 592 -14.97 -22.79 -25.35
C SER A 592 -14.10 -22.63 -26.60
N GLN A 593 -13.43 -21.46 -26.76
CA GLN A 593 -12.50 -21.21 -27.87
C GLN A 593 -11.20 -22.04 -27.79
N VAL A 594 -10.84 -22.52 -26.60
CA VAL A 594 -9.64 -23.37 -26.39
C VAL A 594 -9.97 -24.85 -26.54
N CYS A 595 -11.24 -25.23 -26.42
CA CYS A 595 -11.65 -26.64 -26.52
C CYS A 595 -11.53 -27.17 -27.94
N PRO A 596 -10.67 -28.20 -28.19
CA PRO A 596 -10.42 -28.70 -29.57
C PRO A 596 -11.60 -29.45 -30.19
N VAL A 597 -12.59 -29.87 -29.38
CA VAL A 597 -13.76 -30.62 -29.78
C VAL A 597 -15.07 -29.87 -29.50
N CYS A 598 -15.00 -28.56 -29.17
CA CYS A 598 -16.16 -27.71 -28.91
C CYS A 598 -17.12 -28.27 -27.84
N ALA A 599 -16.63 -29.04 -26.87
CA ALA A 599 -17.44 -29.65 -25.81
C ALA A 599 -17.85 -28.69 -24.69
N ILE A 600 -17.49 -27.41 -24.75
CA ILE A 600 -17.84 -26.41 -23.77
C ILE A 600 -18.79 -25.40 -24.44
N ALA A 601 -20.02 -25.37 -23.96
CA ALA A 601 -21.10 -24.57 -24.53
C ALA A 601 -21.97 -23.96 -23.42
N GLY A 602 -22.96 -23.12 -23.79
CA GLY A 602 -23.88 -22.43 -22.89
C GLY A 602 -23.57 -20.93 -22.82
N GLY A 603 -24.32 -20.19 -22.02
CA GLY A 603 -24.40 -18.76 -22.16
C GLY A 603 -25.43 -18.42 -23.25
N ASP A 604 -26.08 -17.28 -23.14
CA ASP A 604 -27.01 -16.84 -24.18
C ASP A 604 -26.24 -16.50 -25.47
N ASP A 605 -26.16 -17.45 -26.40
CA ASP A 605 -25.60 -17.21 -27.75
C ASP A 605 -26.57 -16.39 -28.64
N HIS A 606 -27.53 -15.72 -28.03
CA HIS A 606 -28.51 -14.91 -28.72
C HIS A 606 -28.61 -13.49 -28.13
N GLU A 607 -27.69 -12.62 -28.58
CA GLU A 607 -28.00 -11.22 -28.97
C GLU A 607 -26.75 -10.57 -29.58
#